data_23ea1c9ab09bbd492807b708e08da920
#
_entry.id   23ea1c9ab09bbd492807b708e08da920
#
_cell.length_a   1.000
_cell.length_b   1.000
_cell.length_c   1.000
_cell.angle_alpha   90.00
_cell.angle_beta   90.00
_cell.angle_gamma   90.00
#
_symmetry.space_group_name_H-M   'P 1'
#
loop_
_entity.id
_entity.type
_entity.pdbx_description
1 polymer ?
#
loop_
_entity_poly.entity_id
_entity_poly.type
_entity_poly.pdbx_seq_one_letter_code
_entity_poly.pdbx_strand_id
1 'polypeptide(L)'
;MTLRQLVGFHRRQQGTTLIEQIMLLAIIGILTGMAVPSLRKLLTHNQQQIAQSDFIAALQYARETALTTGKRTLLCPTRDGNRCSDDLHWESGWLLFQDGNIDNQPDQGPLRVGRGYGGDLTIQGTVGRRVVRFLSDGSARGSNITLLFCQRGSTDHVLSVMVSNAGRIRSAPANAEQTADCAHRD
;
A
#
# COMPACT_ATOMS: atom_id res chain seq x y z
N MET A 1 -63.95 39.65 -5.26
CA MET A 1 -62.61 39.95 -5.84
C MET A 1 -61.69 40.36 -4.68
N THR A 2 -60.89 39.42 -4.15
CA THR A 2 -60.08 39.61 -2.96
C THR A 2 -58.60 39.73 -3.40
N LEU A 3 -58.05 40.93 -3.29
CA LEU A 3 -56.61 41.15 -3.53
C LEU A 3 -55.80 40.51 -2.41
N ARG A 4 -54.96 39.48 -2.73
CA ARG A 4 -53.93 38.96 -1.86
C ARG A 4 -52.72 39.90 -1.92
N GLN A 5 -52.46 40.60 -0.84
CA GLN A 5 -51.22 41.32 -0.65
C GLN A 5 -50.04 40.34 -0.50
N LEU A 6 -49.14 40.37 -1.45
CA LEU A 6 -47.85 39.68 -1.37
C LEU A 6 -46.92 40.52 -0.45
N VAL A 7 -46.75 40.05 0.78
CA VAL A 7 -45.74 40.60 1.69
C VAL A 7 -44.35 40.15 1.19
N GLY A 8 -43.66 41.05 0.52
CA GLY A 8 -42.28 40.86 0.12
C GLY A 8 -41.35 40.88 1.35
N PHE A 9 -40.81 39.76 1.73
CA PHE A 9 -39.74 39.66 2.73
C PHE A 9 -38.48 40.34 2.12
N HIS A 10 -38.25 41.60 2.40
CA HIS A 10 -36.98 42.28 2.13
C HIS A 10 -35.93 41.70 3.08
N ARG A 11 -35.14 40.76 2.64
CA ARG A 11 -33.90 40.35 3.32
C ARG A 11 -32.94 41.53 3.26
N ARG A 12 -32.75 42.24 4.39
CA ARG A 12 -31.68 43.22 4.52
C ARG A 12 -30.35 42.52 4.23
N GLN A 13 -29.68 42.89 3.15
CA GLN A 13 -28.28 42.50 2.90
C GLN A 13 -27.43 43.27 3.91
N GLN A 14 -26.96 42.59 4.93
CA GLN A 14 -25.96 43.10 5.85
C GLN A 14 -24.59 42.88 5.20
N GLY A 15 -23.87 43.92 4.87
CA GLY A 15 -22.49 43.85 4.40
C GLY A 15 -21.58 43.40 5.54
N THR A 16 -20.68 42.44 5.26
CA THR A 16 -19.62 42.05 6.19
C THR A 16 -18.58 43.12 6.32
N THR A 17 -18.11 43.38 7.53
CA THR A 17 -17.04 44.35 7.78
C THR A 17 -15.67 43.78 7.39
N LEU A 18 -14.72 44.63 7.00
CA LEU A 18 -13.36 44.20 6.65
C LEU A 18 -12.68 43.43 7.80
N ILE A 19 -12.92 43.86 9.05
CA ILE A 19 -12.36 43.16 10.23
C ILE A 19 -12.89 41.73 10.38
N GLU A 20 -14.18 41.54 10.11
CA GLU A 20 -14.81 40.21 10.17
C GLU A 20 -14.21 39.26 9.15
N GLN A 21 -13.92 39.73 7.93
CA GLN A 21 -13.26 38.94 6.90
C GLN A 21 -11.82 38.57 7.27
N ILE A 22 -11.06 39.51 7.85
CA ILE A 22 -9.69 39.26 8.31
C ILE A 22 -9.69 38.24 9.45
N MET A 23 -10.60 38.35 10.42
CA MET A 23 -10.72 37.36 11.49
C MET A 23 -11.08 35.96 10.97
N LEU A 24 -11.98 35.87 10.01
CA LEU A 24 -12.39 34.62 9.40
C LEU A 24 -11.24 33.94 8.64
N LEU A 25 -10.46 34.71 7.87
CA LEU A 25 -9.27 34.21 7.20
C LEU A 25 -8.18 33.76 8.18
N ALA A 26 -7.99 34.49 9.29
CA ALA A 26 -7.05 34.09 10.34
C ALA A 26 -7.44 32.76 10.98
N ILE A 27 -8.72 32.57 11.30
CA ILE A 27 -9.24 31.31 11.89
C ILE A 27 -9.06 30.15 10.89
N ILE A 28 -9.43 30.35 9.62
CA ILE A 28 -9.25 29.32 8.58
C ILE A 28 -7.76 28.99 8.43
N GLY A 29 -6.87 29.98 8.43
CA GLY A 29 -5.42 29.78 8.35
C GLY A 29 -4.88 28.92 9.49
N ILE A 30 -5.31 29.17 10.72
CA ILE A 30 -4.91 28.36 11.89
C ILE A 30 -5.45 26.91 11.78
N LEU A 31 -6.72 26.76 11.46
CA LEU A 31 -7.36 25.44 11.35
C LEU A 31 -6.73 24.59 10.23
N THR A 32 -6.48 25.18 9.07
CA THR A 32 -5.83 24.48 7.95
C THR A 32 -4.39 24.11 8.28
N GLY A 33 -3.65 24.98 8.97
CA GLY A 33 -2.29 24.70 9.42
C GLY A 33 -2.17 23.46 10.32
N MET A 34 -3.17 23.14 11.11
CA MET A 34 -3.22 21.94 11.98
C MET A 34 -3.82 20.71 11.25
N ALA A 35 -4.82 20.93 10.40
CA ALA A 35 -5.56 19.84 9.75
C ALA A 35 -4.73 19.16 8.64
N VAL A 36 -3.97 19.91 7.85
CA VAL A 36 -3.21 19.39 6.72
C VAL A 36 -2.16 18.33 7.12
N PRO A 37 -1.29 18.56 8.12
CA PRO A 37 -0.30 17.55 8.52
C PRO A 37 -0.95 16.30 9.11
N SER A 38 -2.04 16.45 9.86
CA SER A 38 -2.78 15.30 10.40
C SER A 38 -3.39 14.45 9.30
N LEU A 39 -4.00 15.08 8.29
CA LEU A 39 -4.60 14.38 7.15
C LEU A 39 -3.55 13.62 6.32
N ARG A 40 -2.37 14.22 6.10
CA ARG A 40 -1.26 13.55 5.39
C ARG A 40 -0.83 12.27 6.11
N LYS A 41 -0.62 12.30 7.43
CA LYS A 41 -0.28 11.10 8.22
C LYS A 41 -1.33 10.01 8.09
N LEU A 42 -2.61 10.37 8.15
CA LEU A 42 -3.71 9.43 7.98
C LEU A 42 -3.70 8.77 6.59
N LEU A 43 -3.53 9.55 5.53
CA LEU A 43 -3.48 9.04 4.16
C LEU A 43 -2.31 8.08 3.95
N THR A 44 -1.13 8.41 4.48
CA THR A 44 0.05 7.57 4.37
C THR A 44 -0.12 6.26 5.12
N HIS A 45 -0.62 6.31 6.35
CA HIS A 45 -0.89 5.09 7.12
C HIS A 45 -1.92 4.18 6.43
N ASN A 46 -2.96 4.78 5.86
CA ASN A 46 -3.96 4.06 5.07
C ASN A 46 -3.35 3.38 3.84
N GLN A 47 -2.44 4.07 3.14
CA GLN A 47 -1.72 3.51 2.00
C GLN A 47 -0.86 2.30 2.38
N GLN A 48 -0.15 2.35 3.51
CA GLN A 48 0.61 1.21 4.03
C GLN A 48 -0.28 0.00 4.34
N GLN A 49 -1.43 0.23 4.99
CA GLN A 49 -2.39 -0.84 5.30
C GLN A 49 -3.00 -1.46 4.05
N ILE A 50 -3.34 -0.65 3.05
CA ILE A 50 -3.85 -1.15 1.77
C ILE A 50 -2.78 -2.00 1.09
N ALA A 51 -1.55 -1.51 0.98
CA ALA A 51 -0.46 -2.26 0.38
C ALA A 51 -0.19 -3.59 1.12
N GLN A 52 -0.16 -3.57 2.45
CA GLN A 52 0.00 -4.78 3.26
C GLN A 52 -1.11 -5.80 2.97
N SER A 53 -2.36 -5.35 2.93
CA SER A 53 -3.53 -6.19 2.67
C SER A 53 -3.50 -6.80 1.26
N ASP A 54 -3.11 -6.01 0.26
CA ASP A 54 -2.94 -6.46 -1.13
C ASP A 54 -1.88 -7.55 -1.24
N PHE A 55 -0.73 -7.38 -0.57
CA PHE A 55 0.32 -8.40 -0.56
C PHE A 55 -0.11 -9.67 0.15
N ILE A 56 -0.83 -9.56 1.28
CA ILE A 56 -1.38 -10.73 1.97
C ILE A 56 -2.33 -11.50 1.04
N ALA A 57 -3.25 -10.80 0.39
CA ALA A 57 -4.19 -11.40 -0.55
C ALA A 57 -3.49 -12.05 -1.74
N ALA A 58 -2.47 -11.40 -2.31
CA ALA A 58 -1.67 -11.95 -3.40
C ALA A 58 -0.90 -13.22 -2.99
N LEU A 59 -0.28 -13.20 -1.82
CA LEU A 59 0.46 -14.35 -1.28
C LEU A 59 -0.47 -15.53 -0.95
N GLN A 60 -1.65 -15.26 -0.37
CA GLN A 60 -2.65 -16.29 -0.10
C GLN A 60 -3.15 -16.91 -1.41
N TYR A 61 -3.45 -16.09 -2.40
CA TYR A 61 -3.87 -16.55 -3.71
C TYR A 61 -2.77 -17.36 -4.42
N ALA A 62 -1.48 -16.93 -4.31
CA ALA A 62 -0.35 -17.70 -4.85
C ALA A 62 -0.25 -19.09 -4.22
N ARG A 63 -0.38 -19.16 -2.89
CA ARG A 63 -0.34 -20.43 -2.15
C ARG A 63 -1.51 -21.34 -2.52
N GLU A 64 -2.73 -20.79 -2.57
CA GLU A 64 -3.93 -21.55 -2.95
C GLU A 64 -3.82 -22.07 -4.39
N THR A 65 -3.35 -21.23 -5.31
CA THR A 65 -3.11 -21.65 -6.70
C THR A 65 -2.10 -22.78 -6.79
N ALA A 66 -1.01 -22.73 -6.02
CA ALA A 66 -0.01 -23.81 -6.00
C ALA A 66 -0.62 -25.13 -5.48
N LEU A 67 -1.44 -25.07 -4.43
CA LEU A 67 -2.12 -26.24 -3.86
C LEU A 67 -3.16 -26.85 -4.82
N THR A 68 -3.96 -26.00 -5.46
CA THR A 68 -5.07 -26.47 -6.31
C THR A 68 -4.62 -26.97 -7.68
N THR A 69 -3.59 -26.33 -8.24
CA THR A 69 -3.08 -26.71 -9.57
C THR A 69 -1.94 -27.72 -9.52
N GLY A 70 -1.36 -27.95 -8.34
CA GLY A 70 -0.17 -28.79 -8.19
C GLY A 70 1.09 -28.20 -8.83
N LYS A 71 1.03 -26.93 -9.30
CA LYS A 71 2.12 -26.25 -9.99
C LYS A 71 2.77 -25.20 -9.09
N ARG A 72 4.06 -25.06 -9.24
CA ARG A 72 4.85 -24.02 -8.58
C ARG A 72 4.31 -22.64 -8.97
N THR A 73 3.98 -21.81 -7.98
CA THR A 73 3.43 -20.46 -8.17
C THR A 73 4.31 -19.43 -7.47
N LEU A 74 4.63 -18.36 -8.18
CA LEU A 74 5.60 -17.36 -7.75
C LEU A 74 4.97 -15.97 -7.67
N LEU A 75 5.47 -15.18 -6.72
CA LEU A 75 5.25 -13.73 -6.62
C LEU A 75 6.61 -13.04 -6.67
N CYS A 76 6.78 -12.06 -7.57
CA CYS A 76 7.99 -11.26 -7.71
C CYS A 76 7.67 -9.79 -7.91
N PRO A 77 8.61 -8.87 -7.65
CA PRO A 77 8.48 -7.48 -8.04
C PRO A 77 8.54 -7.33 -9.56
N THR A 78 7.83 -6.34 -10.09
CA THR A 78 7.82 -6.02 -11.52
C THR A 78 7.69 -4.51 -11.74
N ARG A 79 8.21 -4.04 -12.88
CA ARG A 79 8.03 -2.66 -13.33
C ARG A 79 7.10 -2.55 -14.54
N ASP A 80 7.09 -3.60 -15.37
CA ASP A 80 6.36 -3.64 -16.65
C ASP A 80 5.10 -4.52 -16.62
N GLY A 81 4.90 -5.27 -15.53
CA GLY A 81 3.79 -6.20 -15.37
C GLY A 81 3.91 -7.50 -16.19
N ASN A 82 5.03 -7.72 -16.88
CA ASN A 82 5.23 -8.87 -17.75
C ASN A 82 6.37 -9.79 -17.29
N ARG A 83 7.39 -9.23 -16.65
CA ARG A 83 8.58 -9.94 -16.16
C ARG A 83 8.93 -9.58 -14.74
N CYS A 84 9.56 -10.51 -14.03
CA CYS A 84 10.16 -10.21 -12.74
C CYS A 84 11.32 -9.24 -12.94
N SER A 85 11.37 -8.20 -12.09
CA SER A 85 12.52 -7.31 -12.03
C SER A 85 13.62 -7.89 -11.13
N ASP A 86 14.86 -7.55 -11.43
CA ASP A 86 16.01 -7.96 -10.63
C ASP A 86 16.25 -7.09 -9.40
N ASP A 87 15.49 -6.01 -9.26
CA ASP A 87 15.57 -5.14 -8.10
C ASP A 87 14.76 -5.68 -6.91
N LEU A 88 14.95 -5.05 -5.74
CA LEU A 88 14.24 -5.40 -4.51
C LEU A 88 13.08 -4.45 -4.21
N HIS A 89 12.69 -3.64 -5.20
CA HIS A 89 11.67 -2.61 -5.08
C HIS A 89 10.28 -3.18 -5.39
N TRP A 90 9.61 -3.67 -4.35
CA TRP A 90 8.28 -4.25 -4.45
C TRP A 90 7.16 -3.20 -4.57
N GLU A 91 7.45 -1.96 -4.22
CA GLU A 91 6.53 -0.83 -4.39
C GLU A 91 6.27 -0.47 -5.86
N SER A 92 7.13 -0.87 -6.78
CA SER A 92 6.95 -0.67 -8.24
C SER A 92 5.79 -1.48 -8.81
N GLY A 93 5.37 -2.52 -8.12
CA GLY A 93 4.35 -3.47 -8.51
C GLY A 93 4.80 -4.92 -8.32
N TRP A 94 3.87 -5.84 -8.42
CA TRP A 94 4.17 -7.26 -8.27
C TRP A 94 3.47 -8.09 -9.34
N LEU A 95 4.06 -9.23 -9.64
CA LEU A 95 3.62 -10.18 -10.64
C LEU A 95 3.42 -11.55 -9.98
N LEU A 96 2.28 -12.18 -10.24
CA LEU A 96 1.96 -13.53 -9.80
C LEU A 96 1.78 -14.44 -11.01
N PHE A 97 2.48 -15.58 -11.04
CA PHE A 97 2.52 -16.48 -12.19
C PHE A 97 2.87 -17.91 -11.79
N GLN A 98 2.66 -18.83 -12.72
CA GLN A 98 3.15 -20.20 -12.62
C GLN A 98 4.47 -20.35 -13.40
N ASP A 99 5.40 -21.11 -12.83
CA ASP A 99 6.74 -21.34 -13.34
C ASP A 99 6.99 -22.84 -13.39
N GLY A 100 6.80 -23.42 -14.55
CA GLY A 100 6.98 -24.86 -14.77
C GLY A 100 8.41 -25.22 -15.20
N ASN A 101 9.10 -24.28 -15.88
CA ASN A 101 10.46 -24.49 -16.38
C ASN A 101 11.57 -24.11 -15.38
N ILE A 102 11.19 -23.53 -14.22
CA ILE A 102 12.07 -23.21 -13.08
C ILE A 102 13.09 -22.07 -13.39
N ASP A 103 12.73 -21.14 -14.27
CA ASP A 103 13.56 -19.98 -14.59
C ASP A 103 13.21 -18.71 -13.80
N ASN A 104 12.15 -18.76 -12.94
CA ASN A 104 11.57 -17.68 -12.15
C ASN A 104 10.99 -16.55 -13.03
N GLN A 105 10.54 -16.89 -14.24
CA GLN A 105 9.81 -15.99 -15.13
C GLN A 105 8.46 -16.62 -15.54
N PRO A 106 7.48 -15.82 -15.98
CA PRO A 106 6.18 -16.33 -16.41
C PRO A 106 6.28 -17.20 -17.68
N ASP A 107 5.83 -18.45 -17.63
CA ASP A 107 5.77 -19.33 -18.81
C ASP A 107 4.68 -18.94 -19.81
N GLN A 108 3.49 -18.58 -19.30
CA GLN A 108 2.28 -18.33 -20.12
C GLN A 108 1.66 -16.93 -19.82
N GLY A 109 2.45 -16.04 -19.26
CA GLY A 109 1.99 -14.73 -18.78
C GLY A 109 1.50 -14.75 -17.33
N PRO A 110 1.18 -13.58 -16.78
CA PRO A 110 0.82 -13.43 -15.39
C PRO A 110 -0.60 -13.93 -15.11
N LEU A 111 -0.79 -14.59 -13.95
CA LEU A 111 -2.11 -14.87 -13.40
C LEU A 111 -2.74 -13.61 -12.80
N ARG A 112 -1.91 -12.79 -12.16
CA ARG A 112 -2.30 -11.49 -11.60
C ARG A 112 -1.12 -10.51 -11.64
N VAL A 113 -1.46 -9.24 -11.79
CA VAL A 113 -0.50 -8.12 -11.75
C VAL A 113 -1.02 -7.12 -10.73
N GLY A 114 -0.20 -6.82 -9.73
CA GLY A 114 -0.44 -5.72 -8.79
C GLY A 114 0.19 -4.44 -9.31
N ARG A 115 -0.56 -3.35 -9.26
CA ARG A 115 -0.06 -2.03 -9.63
C ARG A 115 0.95 -1.53 -8.60
N GLY A 116 1.86 -0.69 -9.05
CA GLY A 116 2.78 0.00 -8.16
C GLY A 116 2.06 0.97 -7.20
N TYR A 117 2.67 1.20 -6.07
CA TYR A 117 2.20 2.13 -5.05
C TYR A 117 2.95 3.46 -5.23
N GLY A 118 2.21 4.54 -5.32
CA GLY A 118 2.80 5.88 -5.47
C GLY A 118 3.19 6.50 -4.12
N GLY A 119 3.78 7.71 -4.18
CA GLY A 119 4.12 8.49 -2.99
C GLY A 119 5.41 8.02 -2.31
N ASP A 120 5.44 8.14 -0.99
CA ASP A 120 6.62 7.86 -0.17
C ASP A 120 6.65 6.43 0.40
N LEU A 121 5.74 5.54 -0.05
CA LEU A 121 5.74 4.14 0.36
C LEU A 121 6.89 3.40 -0.32
N THR A 122 7.71 2.72 0.47
CA THR A 122 8.71 1.77 0.01
C THR A 122 8.38 0.38 0.58
N ILE A 123 8.56 -0.66 -0.23
CA ILE A 123 8.30 -2.05 0.18
C ILE A 123 9.57 -2.85 -0.04
N GLN A 124 10.20 -3.21 1.06
CA GLN A 124 11.51 -3.85 1.06
C GLN A 124 11.41 -5.31 1.45
N GLY A 125 12.00 -6.18 0.63
CA GLY A 125 12.13 -7.60 0.94
C GLY A 125 13.39 -7.91 1.74
N THR A 126 13.42 -9.09 2.39
CA THR A 126 14.65 -9.63 2.98
C THR A 126 15.78 -9.65 1.96
N VAL A 127 16.97 -9.20 2.34
CA VAL A 127 18.16 -9.15 1.47
C VAL A 127 18.39 -10.50 0.77
N GLY A 128 18.60 -10.45 -0.55
CA GLY A 128 18.82 -11.65 -1.37
C GLY A 128 17.55 -12.43 -1.74
N ARG A 129 16.37 -11.97 -1.31
CA ARG A 129 15.09 -12.60 -1.63
C ARG A 129 14.30 -11.73 -2.62
N ARG A 130 14.31 -12.11 -3.88
CA ARG A 130 13.63 -11.38 -4.98
C ARG A 130 12.31 -12.03 -5.39
N VAL A 131 12.04 -13.25 -4.95
CA VAL A 131 10.87 -14.04 -5.35
C VAL A 131 10.33 -14.79 -4.14
N VAL A 132 9.02 -14.79 -3.97
CA VAL A 132 8.31 -15.70 -3.06
C VAL A 132 7.75 -16.84 -3.89
N ARG A 133 8.03 -18.06 -3.48
CA ARG A 133 7.75 -19.27 -4.24
C ARG A 133 6.92 -20.22 -3.39
N PHE A 134 5.75 -20.59 -3.86
CA PHE A 134 4.95 -21.65 -3.25
C PHE A 134 5.03 -22.93 -4.09
N LEU A 135 5.36 -24.04 -3.44
CA LEU A 135 5.39 -25.35 -4.04
C LEU A 135 4.00 -25.99 -4.04
N SER A 136 3.83 -27.12 -4.75
CA SER A 136 2.56 -27.85 -4.84
C SER A 136 2.00 -28.33 -3.50
N ASP A 137 2.83 -28.44 -2.46
CA ASP A 137 2.43 -28.73 -1.08
C ASP A 137 2.05 -27.47 -0.26
N GLY A 138 2.02 -26.30 -0.89
CA GLY A 138 1.75 -25.01 -0.27
C GLY A 138 2.87 -24.48 0.62
N SER A 139 4.03 -25.15 0.66
CA SER A 139 5.22 -24.65 1.37
C SER A 139 5.96 -23.62 0.56
N ALA A 140 6.71 -22.72 1.24
CA ALA A 140 7.58 -21.74 0.62
C ALA A 140 9.04 -22.03 0.93
N ARG A 141 9.44 -23.29 0.87
CA ARG A 141 10.80 -23.71 1.20
C ARG A 141 11.84 -23.03 0.33
N GLY A 142 12.86 -22.43 0.98
CA GLY A 142 13.94 -21.72 0.33
C GLY A 142 13.56 -20.31 -0.22
N SER A 143 12.33 -19.87 0.02
CA SER A 143 11.87 -18.52 -0.36
C SER A 143 11.13 -17.79 0.77
N ASN A 144 11.40 -18.16 2.03
CA ASN A 144 10.91 -17.40 3.17
C ASN A 144 11.38 -15.95 3.07
N ILE A 145 10.47 -15.02 3.34
CA ILE A 145 10.71 -13.59 3.19
C ILE A 145 9.97 -12.80 4.26
N THR A 146 10.53 -11.68 4.62
CA THR A 146 9.81 -10.61 5.32
C THR A 146 9.76 -9.39 4.40
N LEU A 147 8.57 -8.92 4.11
CA LEU A 147 8.31 -7.67 3.39
C LEU A 147 8.03 -6.59 4.43
N LEU A 148 8.78 -5.50 4.38
CA LEU A 148 8.62 -4.33 5.24
C LEU A 148 7.97 -3.21 4.43
N PHE A 149 6.91 -2.66 4.97
CA PHE A 149 6.17 -1.54 4.38
C PHE A 149 6.62 -0.28 5.13
N CYS A 150 7.55 0.43 4.53
CA CYS A 150 8.19 1.62 5.10
C CYS A 150 7.63 2.88 4.46
N GLN A 151 7.74 4.00 5.16
CA GLN A 151 7.49 5.30 4.60
C GLN A 151 8.81 6.07 4.55
N ARG A 152 9.14 6.64 3.39
CA ARG A 152 10.37 7.42 3.23
C ARG A 152 10.39 8.59 4.21
N GLY A 153 11.51 8.71 4.92
CA GLY A 153 11.71 9.76 5.93
C GLY A 153 10.92 9.57 7.23
N SER A 154 10.30 8.40 7.47
CA SER A 154 9.61 8.11 8.73
C SER A 154 9.79 6.65 9.14
N THR A 155 10.07 6.46 10.42
CA THR A 155 10.11 5.14 11.06
C THR A 155 8.84 4.84 11.86
N ASP A 156 7.84 5.73 11.79
CA ASP A 156 6.58 5.54 12.49
C ASP A 156 5.73 4.49 11.78
N HIS A 157 5.19 3.55 12.55
CA HIS A 157 4.19 2.59 12.06
C HIS A 157 4.63 1.69 10.90
N VAL A 158 5.87 1.18 10.93
CA VAL A 158 6.32 0.19 9.94
C VAL A 158 5.52 -1.11 10.09
N LEU A 159 4.96 -1.58 8.97
CA LEU A 159 4.21 -2.83 8.90
C LEU A 159 5.06 -3.92 8.25
N SER A 160 4.78 -5.17 8.58
CA SER A 160 5.48 -6.31 7.99
C SER A 160 4.53 -7.41 7.53
N VAL A 161 4.93 -8.13 6.48
CA VAL A 161 4.33 -9.40 6.05
C VAL A 161 5.42 -10.44 5.98
N MET A 162 5.24 -11.53 6.71
CA MET A 162 6.21 -12.63 6.79
C MET A 162 5.65 -13.89 6.14
N VAL A 163 6.44 -14.51 5.28
CA VAL A 163 6.18 -15.85 4.74
C VAL A 163 7.22 -16.81 5.30
N SER A 164 6.77 -17.82 6.03
CA SER A 164 7.66 -18.86 6.57
C SER A 164 7.93 -19.95 5.55
N ASN A 165 8.97 -20.78 5.76
CA ASN A 165 9.25 -21.94 4.91
C ASN A 165 8.08 -22.94 4.82
N ALA A 166 7.21 -23.00 5.85
CA ALA A 166 5.99 -23.81 5.81
C ALA A 166 4.84 -23.14 5.01
N GLY A 167 5.07 -22.02 4.36
CA GLY A 167 4.07 -21.27 3.58
C GLY A 167 3.05 -20.51 4.44
N ARG A 168 3.31 -20.34 5.74
CA ARG A 168 2.43 -19.52 6.61
C ARG A 168 2.70 -18.04 6.36
N ILE A 169 1.63 -17.30 6.07
CA ILE A 169 1.63 -15.87 5.84
C ILE A 169 1.12 -15.20 7.11
N ARG A 170 1.87 -14.25 7.64
CA ARG A 170 1.55 -13.50 8.85
C ARG A 170 1.81 -12.02 8.62
N SER A 171 0.96 -11.17 9.18
CA SER A 171 1.19 -9.73 9.27
C SER A 171 1.40 -9.33 10.73
N ALA A 172 2.28 -8.39 10.94
CA ALA A 172 2.55 -7.81 12.27
C ALA A 172 3.09 -6.39 12.12
N PRO A 173 3.02 -5.56 13.17
CA PRO A 173 3.89 -4.40 13.27
C PRO A 173 5.35 -4.84 13.23
N ALA A 174 6.21 -4.05 12.59
CA ALA A 174 7.64 -4.33 12.55
C ALA A 174 8.27 -4.22 13.95
N ASN A 175 9.26 -5.07 14.22
CA ASN A 175 10.06 -4.97 15.44
C ASN A 175 11.12 -3.84 15.30
N ALA A 176 11.87 -3.57 16.38
CA ALA A 176 12.85 -2.49 16.40
C ALA A 176 13.97 -2.65 15.35
N GLU A 177 14.43 -3.87 15.09
CA GLU A 177 15.44 -4.18 14.07
C GLU A 177 14.89 -3.92 12.66
N GLN A 178 13.70 -4.41 12.37
CA GLN A 178 13.00 -4.20 11.09
C GLN A 178 12.70 -2.71 10.84
N THR A 179 12.40 -1.96 11.91
CA THR A 179 12.17 -0.51 11.80
C THR A 179 13.48 0.22 11.49
N ALA A 180 14.60 -0.22 12.07
CA ALA A 180 15.91 0.33 11.76
C ALA A 180 16.33 0.03 10.30
N ASP A 181 15.98 -1.15 9.78
CA ASP A 181 16.21 -1.49 8.36
C ASP A 181 15.51 -0.53 7.41
N CYS A 182 14.29 -0.08 7.73
CA CYS A 182 13.59 0.95 6.95
C CYS A 182 14.35 2.29 6.92
N ALA A 183 14.98 2.67 8.03
CA ALA A 183 15.70 3.95 8.13
C ALA A 183 17.03 3.97 7.36
N HIS A 184 17.65 2.81 7.14
CA HIS A 184 18.97 2.71 6.52
C HIS A 184 18.98 2.50 5.02
N ARG A 185 17.81 2.24 4.41
CA ARG A 185 17.71 1.88 2.98
C ARG A 185 16.96 2.92 2.13
N ASP A 186 16.73 4.11 2.68
CA ASP A 186 16.19 5.27 1.95
C ASP A 186 17.22 5.98 1.08
#